data_0a3f093e3bfd02b4c9bec8e21a8b1563
#
_entry.id   0a3f093e3bfd02b4c9bec8e21a8b1563
#
_cell.length_a   1.000
_cell.length_b   1.000
_cell.length_c   1.000
_cell.angle_alpha   90.00
_cell.angle_beta   90.00
_cell.angle_gamma   90.00
#
_symmetry.space_group_name_H-M   'P 1'
#
loop_
_entity.id
_entity.type
_entity.pdbx_description
1 polymer ?
#
loop_
_entity_poly.entity_id
_entity_poly.type
_entity_poly.pdbx_seq_one_letter_code
_entity_poly.pdbx_strand_id
1 'polypeptide(L)'
;IALSGKHSNEMYTHLVSPEYTLPANASARLSFHSWACTEANWDGGAISASTDGGITWWFLPALVGPFHDQISTANTNSPFYGEGIIDGSSITGGCRNSSLPFVLKQYDISNLSGHEVRFRFSFFADQLVELDGWYLDDVGIEIDVFKKNGTWLSQPIYPDVNFGWGQIDGLVDEPTG
;
A
#
# COMPACT_ATOMS: atom_id res chain seq x y z
N ILE A 1 -14.65 3.41 -3.17
CA ILE A 1 -15.87 2.82 -3.77
C ILE A 1 -16.42 1.87 -2.72
N ALA A 2 -17.54 2.24 -2.11
CA ALA A 2 -18.26 1.35 -1.22
C ALA A 2 -19.12 0.41 -2.07
N LEU A 3 -18.84 -0.88 -2.02
CA LEU A 3 -19.80 -1.89 -2.42
C LEU A 3 -20.79 -2.03 -1.27
N SER A 4 -21.97 -1.42 -1.37
CA SER A 4 -23.01 -1.55 -0.37
C SER A 4 -23.69 -2.91 -0.51
N GLY A 5 -23.57 -3.75 0.50
CA GLY A 5 -24.23 -5.05 0.57
C GLY A 5 -23.24 -6.20 0.69
N LYS A 6 -23.75 -7.40 0.88
CA LYS A 6 -22.93 -8.61 0.86
C LYS A 6 -22.34 -8.85 -0.51
N HIS A 7 -21.10 -9.31 -0.56
CA HIS A 7 -20.53 -9.81 -1.82
C HIS A 7 -21.28 -11.08 -2.27
N SER A 8 -21.29 -11.33 -3.56
CA SER A 8 -21.84 -12.58 -4.12
C SER A 8 -20.81 -13.69 -4.01
N ASN A 9 -21.30 -14.93 -3.95
CA ASN A 9 -20.47 -16.13 -4.11
C ASN A 9 -19.85 -16.18 -5.51
N GLU A 10 -18.74 -16.88 -5.65
CA GLU A 10 -18.02 -17.08 -6.92
C GLU A 10 -17.66 -15.74 -7.61
N MET A 11 -17.29 -14.75 -6.82
CA MET A 11 -16.93 -13.43 -7.35
C MET A 11 -15.43 -13.35 -7.61
N TYR A 12 -15.06 -12.88 -8.81
CA TYR A 12 -13.71 -12.44 -9.12
C TYR A 12 -13.78 -11.14 -9.89
N THR A 13 -13.42 -10.05 -9.23
CA THR A 13 -13.56 -8.69 -9.78
C THR A 13 -12.33 -7.84 -9.52
N HIS A 14 -12.18 -6.77 -10.31
CA HIS A 14 -11.02 -5.90 -10.26
C HIS A 14 -11.40 -4.43 -10.33
N LEU A 15 -10.66 -3.61 -9.58
CA LEU A 15 -10.57 -2.18 -9.75
C LEU A 15 -9.15 -1.85 -10.23
N VAL A 16 -9.02 -1.20 -11.39
CA VAL A 16 -7.73 -0.82 -11.98
C VAL A 16 -7.56 0.68 -11.89
N SER A 17 -6.39 1.12 -11.41
CA SER A 17 -6.05 2.53 -11.34
C SER A 17 -5.80 3.13 -12.72
N PRO A 18 -5.86 4.46 -12.86
CA PRO A 18 -5.17 5.14 -13.95
C PRO A 18 -3.67 4.78 -13.96
N GLU A 19 -3.01 5.14 -15.04
CA GLU A 19 -1.56 5.03 -15.14
C GLU A 19 -0.88 6.20 -14.43
N TYR A 20 0.18 5.90 -13.68
CA TYR A 20 1.00 6.87 -12.96
C TYR A 20 2.45 6.74 -13.39
N THR A 21 3.11 7.86 -13.67
CA THR A 21 4.56 7.89 -13.90
C THR A 21 5.27 8.09 -12.57
N LEU A 22 6.05 7.10 -12.13
CA LEU A 22 6.89 7.22 -10.95
C LEU A 22 8.24 7.84 -11.35
N PRO A 23 8.69 8.94 -10.71
CA PRO A 23 9.98 9.53 -11.02
C PRO A 23 11.13 8.56 -10.78
N ALA A 24 12.17 8.63 -11.62
CA ALA A 24 13.37 7.82 -11.43
C ALA A 24 14.07 8.19 -10.10
N ASN A 25 14.59 7.19 -9.41
CA ASN A 25 15.26 7.33 -8.11
C ASN A 25 14.37 7.95 -7.01
N ALA A 26 13.07 7.73 -7.07
CA ALA A 26 12.14 8.12 -6.05
C ALA A 26 11.89 6.96 -5.07
N SER A 27 11.79 7.27 -3.79
CA SER A 27 11.11 6.38 -2.85
C SER A 27 9.61 6.59 -3.00
N ALA A 28 8.85 5.51 -3.12
CA ALA A 28 7.42 5.59 -3.36
C ALA A 28 6.64 4.55 -2.56
N ARG A 29 5.46 4.94 -2.07
CA ARG A 29 4.53 4.06 -1.38
C ARG A 29 3.14 4.17 -1.97
N LEU A 30 2.51 3.03 -2.20
CA LEU A 30 1.08 2.95 -2.40
C LEU A 30 0.40 2.85 -1.04
N SER A 31 -0.50 3.76 -0.72
CA SER A 31 -1.24 3.77 0.54
C SER A 31 -2.74 3.80 0.30
N PHE A 32 -3.50 3.16 1.20
CA PHE A 32 -4.96 3.22 1.21
C PHE A 32 -5.48 2.77 2.58
N HIS A 33 -6.69 3.21 2.91
CA HIS A 33 -7.43 2.70 4.04
C HIS A 33 -8.28 1.50 3.60
N SER A 34 -8.25 0.43 4.37
CA SER A 34 -8.90 -0.84 4.06
C SER A 34 -9.76 -1.32 5.23
N TRP A 35 -10.94 -1.81 4.89
CA TRP A 35 -11.79 -2.57 5.81
C TRP A 35 -12.29 -3.81 5.07
N ALA A 36 -12.03 -4.99 5.62
CA ALA A 36 -12.40 -6.26 5.01
C ALA A 36 -13.26 -7.08 5.98
N CYS A 37 -14.40 -7.50 5.49
CA CYS A 37 -15.30 -8.42 6.15
C CYS A 37 -15.58 -9.59 5.21
N THR A 38 -14.68 -10.54 5.21
CA THR A 38 -14.68 -11.71 4.31
C THR A 38 -14.40 -12.97 5.10
N GLU A 39 -14.62 -14.12 4.53
CA GLU A 39 -14.24 -15.39 5.14
C GLU A 39 -12.72 -15.52 5.20
N ALA A 40 -12.19 -15.59 6.43
CA ALA A 40 -10.74 -15.62 6.66
C ALA A 40 -10.07 -16.78 5.91
N ASN A 41 -8.99 -16.51 5.18
CA ASN A 41 -8.25 -17.44 4.32
C ASN A 41 -8.95 -17.95 3.05
N TRP A 42 -10.26 -17.71 2.89
CA TRP A 42 -11.02 -18.20 1.74
C TRP A 42 -11.31 -17.09 0.75
N ASP A 43 -11.78 -15.96 1.25
CA ASP A 43 -12.14 -14.79 0.48
C ASP A 43 -11.24 -13.61 0.84
N GLY A 44 -10.98 -12.72 -0.11
CA GLY A 44 -10.20 -11.52 0.18
C GLY A 44 -9.77 -10.73 -1.03
N GLY A 45 -9.02 -9.68 -0.75
CA GLY A 45 -8.44 -8.80 -1.75
C GLY A 45 -6.93 -8.97 -1.89
N ALA A 46 -6.43 -8.81 -3.10
CA ALA A 46 -5.00 -8.77 -3.40
C ALA A 46 -4.65 -7.58 -4.30
N ILE A 47 -3.43 -7.07 -4.13
CA ILE A 47 -2.94 -5.94 -4.90
C ILE A 47 -1.89 -6.43 -5.90
N SER A 48 -2.03 -6.02 -7.14
CA SER A 48 -1.02 -6.26 -8.19
C SER A 48 -0.61 -4.97 -8.87
N ALA A 49 0.59 -4.98 -9.44
CA ALA A 49 1.13 -3.90 -10.25
C ALA A 49 1.41 -4.37 -11.68
N SER A 50 1.46 -3.42 -12.59
CA SER A 50 1.84 -3.60 -13.99
C SER A 50 2.68 -2.41 -14.44
N THR A 51 3.72 -2.66 -15.23
CA THR A 51 4.53 -1.61 -15.88
C THR A 51 4.48 -1.69 -17.43
N ASP A 52 3.53 -2.43 -17.96
CA ASP A 52 3.36 -2.64 -19.41
C ASP A 52 1.94 -2.27 -19.89
N GLY A 53 1.32 -1.29 -19.22
CA GLY A 53 -0.02 -0.82 -19.57
C GLY A 53 -1.16 -1.75 -19.10
N GLY A 54 -0.88 -2.76 -18.27
CA GLY A 54 -1.87 -3.71 -17.77
C GLY A 54 -1.92 -5.02 -18.57
N ILE A 55 -0.89 -5.32 -19.40
CA ILE A 55 -0.79 -6.57 -20.13
C ILE A 55 -0.40 -7.70 -19.18
N THR A 56 0.65 -7.48 -18.37
CA THR A 56 1.06 -8.42 -17.33
C THR A 56 0.88 -7.81 -15.93
N TRP A 57 0.60 -8.66 -14.95
CA TRP A 57 0.36 -8.27 -13.56
C TRP A 57 1.11 -9.20 -12.62
N TRP A 58 1.77 -8.62 -11.61
CA TRP A 58 2.38 -9.37 -10.51
C TRP A 58 1.88 -8.84 -9.18
N PHE A 59 1.72 -9.73 -8.21
CA PHE A 59 1.28 -9.37 -6.87
C PHE A 59 2.34 -8.55 -6.14
N LEU A 60 1.91 -7.53 -5.42
CA LEU A 60 2.78 -6.85 -4.47
C LEU A 60 3.06 -7.78 -3.28
N PRO A 61 4.27 -7.73 -2.71
CA PRO A 61 4.60 -8.55 -1.55
C PRO A 61 3.64 -8.33 -0.40
N ALA A 62 3.29 -9.40 0.31
CA ALA A 62 2.47 -9.31 1.50
C ALA A 62 3.10 -8.37 2.54
N LEU A 63 2.29 -7.55 3.18
CA LEU A 63 2.74 -6.65 4.23
C LEU A 63 3.12 -7.44 5.49
N VAL A 64 4.18 -7.00 6.17
CA VAL A 64 4.64 -7.59 7.43
C VAL A 64 4.32 -6.63 8.57
N GLY A 65 3.54 -7.04 9.60
CA GLY A 65 3.18 -6.20 10.76
C GLY A 65 1.83 -6.58 11.40
N PRO A 66 1.34 -5.90 12.42
CA PRO A 66 0.15 -6.30 13.18
C PRO A 66 -1.19 -6.20 12.40
N PHE A 67 -1.17 -5.68 11.18
CA PHE A 67 -2.33 -5.57 10.31
C PHE A 67 -2.02 -6.22 8.95
N HIS A 68 -1.53 -7.45 9.00
CA HIS A 68 -0.99 -8.20 7.87
C HIS A 68 -2.01 -8.52 6.81
N ASP A 69 -1.49 -8.56 5.61
CA ASP A 69 -2.02 -9.43 4.60
C ASP A 69 -1.69 -10.86 5.03
N GLN A 70 -2.69 -11.69 5.12
CA GLN A 70 -2.50 -13.10 5.39
C GLN A 70 -2.12 -13.81 4.09
N ILE A 71 -1.21 -14.78 4.16
CA ILE A 71 -0.96 -15.62 2.99
C ILE A 71 -2.14 -16.55 2.78
N SER A 72 -2.76 -16.51 1.61
CA SER A 72 -3.87 -17.40 1.25
C SER A 72 -3.37 -18.85 1.13
N THR A 73 -3.75 -19.70 2.05
CA THR A 73 -3.32 -21.11 2.09
C THR A 73 -4.44 -22.11 2.19
N ALA A 74 -5.67 -21.68 2.49
CA ALA A 74 -6.80 -22.57 2.65
C ALA A 74 -7.44 -22.92 1.30
N ASN A 75 -7.69 -21.95 0.44
CA ASN A 75 -8.37 -22.14 -0.82
C ASN A 75 -7.40 -22.33 -1.99
N THR A 76 -7.09 -23.57 -2.34
CA THR A 76 -6.19 -23.91 -3.46
C THR A 76 -6.74 -23.52 -4.84
N ASN A 77 -8.04 -23.22 -4.94
CA ASN A 77 -8.67 -22.75 -6.17
C ASN A 77 -8.68 -21.22 -6.28
N SER A 78 -8.29 -20.52 -5.21
CA SER A 78 -8.18 -19.06 -5.25
C SER A 78 -7.08 -18.63 -6.22
N PRO A 79 -7.31 -17.60 -7.04
CA PRO A 79 -6.26 -16.99 -7.87
C PRO A 79 -5.15 -16.34 -7.02
N PHE A 80 -5.35 -16.25 -5.71
CA PHE A 80 -4.40 -15.67 -4.74
C PHE A 80 -3.70 -16.73 -3.89
N TYR A 81 -3.85 -18.01 -4.21
CA TYR A 81 -3.22 -19.08 -3.42
C TYR A 81 -1.70 -18.88 -3.35
N GLY A 82 -1.16 -18.80 -2.14
CA GLY A 82 0.26 -18.54 -1.90
C GLY A 82 0.64 -17.05 -1.87
N GLU A 83 -0.29 -16.16 -2.17
CA GLU A 83 -0.09 -14.71 -2.19
C GLU A 83 -0.63 -14.03 -0.92
N GLY A 84 -0.20 -12.80 -0.67
CA GLY A 84 -0.73 -11.97 0.41
C GLY A 84 -2.14 -11.49 0.09
N ILE A 85 -3.09 -11.77 1.00
CA ILE A 85 -4.47 -11.29 0.89
C ILE A 85 -4.87 -10.44 2.09
N ILE A 86 -5.72 -9.48 1.82
CA ILE A 86 -6.44 -8.70 2.83
C ILE A 86 -7.80 -9.35 3.01
N ASP A 87 -8.01 -9.98 4.15
CA ASP A 87 -9.22 -10.72 4.47
C ASP A 87 -9.83 -10.31 5.82
N GLY A 88 -10.90 -10.97 6.22
CA GLY A 88 -11.59 -10.73 7.49
C GLY A 88 -10.85 -11.21 8.74
N SER A 89 -9.67 -11.82 8.63
CA SER A 89 -8.93 -12.39 9.77
C SER A 89 -8.44 -11.34 10.79
N SER A 90 -8.25 -10.12 10.36
CA SER A 90 -7.88 -9.01 11.24
C SER A 90 -9.04 -8.47 12.10
N ILE A 91 -10.26 -8.96 11.89
CA ILE A 91 -11.46 -8.50 12.59
C ILE A 91 -11.79 -9.43 13.75
N THR A 92 -11.28 -9.11 14.93
CA THR A 92 -11.68 -9.79 16.18
C THR A 92 -13.12 -9.45 16.54
N GLY A 93 -14.00 -10.45 16.62
CA GLY A 93 -15.39 -10.28 17.04
C GLY A 93 -16.43 -10.37 15.93
N GLY A 94 -16.01 -10.73 14.72
CA GLY A 94 -16.89 -10.91 13.55
C GLY A 94 -17.23 -9.59 12.85
N CYS A 95 -17.48 -9.71 11.58
CA CYS A 95 -17.68 -8.63 10.63
C CYS A 95 -18.85 -7.66 10.93
N ARG A 96 -19.73 -7.98 11.85
CA ARG A 96 -20.93 -7.18 12.10
C ARG A 96 -20.70 -6.00 13.03
N ASN A 97 -19.49 -5.78 13.51
CA ASN A 97 -19.17 -4.62 14.31
C ASN A 97 -18.74 -3.46 13.38
N SER A 98 -19.72 -2.69 12.92
CA SER A 98 -19.52 -1.51 12.07
C SER A 98 -18.70 -0.38 12.72
N SER A 99 -18.28 -0.56 13.99
CA SER A 99 -17.42 0.41 14.69
C SER A 99 -15.93 0.14 14.53
N LEU A 100 -15.52 -0.89 13.78
CA LEU A 100 -14.10 -1.14 13.53
C LEU A 100 -13.57 -0.12 12.53
N PRO A 101 -12.43 0.51 12.83
CA PRO A 101 -11.87 1.52 11.93
C PRO A 101 -11.31 0.88 10.65
N PHE A 102 -11.30 1.66 9.59
CA PHE A 102 -10.46 1.35 8.43
C PHE A 102 -9.00 1.32 8.86
N VAL A 103 -8.25 0.37 8.33
CA VAL A 103 -6.83 0.17 8.62
C VAL A 103 -6.00 0.69 7.47
N LEU A 104 -5.00 1.55 7.77
CA LEU A 104 -4.06 2.02 6.78
C LEU A 104 -3.16 0.86 6.31
N LYS A 105 -3.11 0.67 4.99
CA LYS A 105 -2.21 -0.25 4.29
C LYS A 105 -1.21 0.56 3.49
N GLN A 106 0.07 0.16 3.55
CA GLN A 106 1.15 0.83 2.83
C GLN A 106 2.09 -0.21 2.21
N TYR A 107 2.28 -0.13 0.90
CA TYR A 107 3.18 -0.99 0.13
C TYR A 107 4.35 -0.16 -0.38
N ASP A 108 5.57 -0.59 -0.11
CA ASP A 108 6.75 -0.01 -0.73
C ASP A 108 6.77 -0.40 -2.22
N ILE A 109 6.73 0.61 -3.07
CA ILE A 109 6.75 0.48 -4.53
C ILE A 109 7.95 1.19 -5.14
N SER A 110 8.99 1.46 -4.35
CA SER A 110 10.20 2.18 -4.78
C SER A 110 10.95 1.44 -5.90
N ASN A 111 10.83 0.10 -5.93
CA ASN A 111 11.36 -0.74 -7.00
C ASN A 111 10.71 -0.50 -8.38
N LEU A 112 9.57 0.20 -8.43
CA LEU A 112 8.88 0.59 -9.66
C LEU A 112 9.26 2.01 -10.12
N SER A 113 10.20 2.65 -9.43
CA SER A 113 10.71 3.98 -9.74
C SER A 113 11.22 4.06 -11.19
N GLY A 114 10.85 5.11 -11.90
CA GLY A 114 11.20 5.33 -13.30
C GLY A 114 10.29 4.65 -14.33
N HIS A 115 9.20 4.01 -13.89
CA HIS A 115 8.25 3.33 -14.77
C HIS A 115 6.87 4.03 -14.78
N GLU A 116 6.11 3.76 -15.81
CA GLU A 116 4.67 3.97 -15.85
C GLU A 116 4.00 2.77 -15.20
N VAL A 117 3.17 3.01 -14.19
CA VAL A 117 2.64 1.94 -13.32
C VAL A 117 1.13 2.02 -13.23
N ARG A 118 0.47 0.88 -13.27
CA ARG A 118 -0.93 0.70 -12.89
C ARG A 118 -1.04 -0.25 -11.73
N PHE A 119 -2.01 -0.02 -10.85
CA PHE A 119 -2.34 -0.91 -9.75
C PHE A 119 -3.69 -1.55 -9.99
N ARG A 120 -3.80 -2.82 -9.61
CA ARG A 120 -5.04 -3.57 -9.68
C ARG A 120 -5.38 -4.13 -8.30
N PHE A 121 -6.51 -3.72 -7.79
CA PHE A 121 -7.13 -4.23 -6.57
C PHE A 121 -8.11 -5.32 -7.00
N SER A 122 -7.80 -6.56 -6.67
CA SER A 122 -8.57 -7.73 -7.08
C SER A 122 -9.27 -8.31 -5.87
N PHE A 123 -10.54 -8.65 -6.00
CA PHE A 123 -11.31 -9.33 -4.96
C PHE A 123 -11.80 -10.68 -5.47
N PHE A 124 -11.63 -11.70 -4.65
CA PHE A 124 -12.10 -13.05 -4.90
C PHE A 124 -12.94 -13.53 -3.72
N ALA A 125 -14.05 -14.18 -4.02
CA ALA A 125 -14.89 -14.92 -3.06
C ALA A 125 -15.24 -16.28 -3.63
N ASP A 126 -15.25 -17.29 -2.76
CA ASP A 126 -15.61 -18.64 -3.12
C ASP A 126 -17.14 -18.89 -3.10
N GLN A 127 -17.59 -20.15 -2.93
CA GLN A 127 -18.98 -20.55 -3.09
C GLN A 127 -19.83 -20.49 -1.83
N LEU A 128 -19.26 -20.23 -0.64
CA LEU A 128 -19.97 -20.58 0.58
C LEU A 128 -20.41 -19.42 1.47
N VAL A 129 -19.57 -18.50 1.85
CA VAL A 129 -19.87 -17.52 2.91
C VAL A 129 -19.97 -16.11 2.37
N GLU A 130 -21.18 -15.58 2.27
CA GLU A 130 -21.42 -14.19 1.87
C GLU A 130 -21.34 -13.27 3.08
N LEU A 131 -20.33 -12.37 3.09
CA LEU A 131 -20.14 -11.33 4.09
C LEU A 131 -20.16 -9.93 3.44
N ASP A 132 -19.80 -8.89 4.20
CA ASP A 132 -19.92 -7.51 3.72
C ASP A 132 -18.90 -7.13 2.63
N GLY A 133 -17.81 -7.91 2.49
CA GLY A 133 -16.83 -7.72 1.44
C GLY A 133 -15.65 -6.82 1.81
N TRP A 134 -15.02 -6.25 0.80
CA TRP A 134 -13.80 -5.44 0.93
C TRP A 134 -14.04 -4.00 0.50
N TYR A 135 -13.66 -3.07 1.37
CA TYR A 135 -13.83 -1.63 1.19
C TYR A 135 -12.49 -0.94 1.18
N LEU A 136 -12.32 -0.01 0.26
CA LEU A 136 -11.12 0.80 0.07
C LEU A 136 -11.48 2.28 0.13
N ASP A 137 -10.62 3.06 0.80
CA ASP A 137 -10.73 4.52 0.85
C ASP A 137 -9.33 5.15 0.82
N ASP A 138 -9.26 6.45 0.48
CA ASP A 138 -8.05 7.27 0.48
C ASP A 138 -6.86 6.62 -0.29
N VAL A 139 -7.13 6.02 -1.45
CA VAL A 139 -6.07 5.41 -2.27
C VAL A 139 -5.17 6.48 -2.84
N GLY A 140 -3.87 6.43 -2.52
CA GLY A 140 -2.89 7.41 -2.95
C GLY A 140 -1.50 6.82 -3.16
N ILE A 141 -0.65 7.58 -3.85
CA ILE A 141 0.77 7.30 -4.00
C ILE A 141 1.54 8.45 -3.35
N GLU A 142 2.33 8.12 -2.35
CA GLU A 142 3.28 9.04 -1.72
C GLU A 142 4.63 8.88 -2.42
N ILE A 143 5.25 9.99 -2.80
CA ILE A 143 6.52 10.01 -3.53
C ILE A 143 7.49 10.94 -2.82
N ASP A 144 8.62 10.39 -2.39
CA ASP A 144 9.75 11.14 -1.88
C ASP A 144 10.82 11.27 -2.97
N VAL A 145 11.05 12.47 -3.45
CA VAL A 145 12.08 12.74 -4.44
C VAL A 145 13.25 13.42 -3.74
N PHE A 146 14.37 12.71 -3.64
CA PHE A 146 15.59 13.28 -3.08
C PHE A 146 16.19 14.27 -4.04
N LYS A 147 16.36 15.54 -3.61
CA LYS A 147 17.16 16.51 -4.34
C LYS A 147 18.64 16.20 -4.12
N LYS A 148 19.36 15.86 -5.19
CA LYS A 148 20.82 15.62 -5.15
C LYS A 148 21.63 16.81 -4.64
N ASN A 149 21.10 18.03 -4.76
CA ASN A 149 21.75 19.25 -4.32
C ASN A 149 20.73 20.16 -3.64
N GLY A 150 21.06 20.63 -2.47
CA GLY A 150 20.33 21.67 -1.74
C GLY A 150 21.28 22.80 -1.34
N THR A 151 20.82 24.04 -1.42
CA THR A 151 21.51 25.18 -0.85
C THR A 151 20.77 25.62 0.40
N TRP A 152 21.44 25.60 1.54
CA TRP A 152 20.90 26.15 2.76
C TRP A 152 21.43 27.56 2.95
N LEU A 153 20.55 28.53 3.10
CA LEU A 153 20.90 29.91 3.45
C LEU A 153 20.38 30.18 4.86
N SER A 154 21.30 30.37 5.79
CA SER A 154 20.92 30.85 7.12
C SER A 154 20.51 32.31 7.07
N GLN A 155 19.66 32.72 8.01
CA GLN A 155 19.53 34.14 8.34
C GLN A 155 20.90 34.69 8.73
N PRO A 156 21.21 35.94 8.39
CA PRO A 156 22.47 36.56 8.84
C PRO A 156 22.61 36.47 10.37
N ILE A 157 23.65 35.79 10.83
CA ILE A 157 23.99 35.73 12.24
C ILE A 157 24.88 36.95 12.52
N TYR A 158 24.40 37.89 13.28
CA TYR A 158 25.19 39.00 13.78
C TYR A 158 25.86 38.55 15.08
N PRO A 159 27.16 38.22 15.09
CA PRO A 159 27.82 37.83 16.31
C PRO A 159 27.95 39.08 17.20
N ASP A 160 27.50 38.98 18.44
CA ASP A 160 27.94 39.89 19.46
C ASP A 160 29.47 39.75 19.58
N VAL A 161 30.16 40.87 19.89
CA VAL A 161 31.59 41.11 19.71
C VAL A 161 32.58 40.11 20.35
N ASN A 162 32.15 38.95 20.80
CA ASN A 162 32.99 37.95 21.48
C ASN A 162 32.80 36.50 21.07
N PHE A 163 32.13 36.19 19.94
CA PHE A 163 32.03 34.81 19.47
C PHE A 163 33.05 34.48 18.38
N GLY A 164 33.89 33.49 18.66
CA GLY A 164 34.67 32.83 17.62
C GLY A 164 33.77 31.92 16.76
N TRP A 165 34.00 31.92 15.46
CA TRP A 165 33.35 30.99 14.56
C TRP A 165 33.82 29.57 14.89
N GLY A 166 32.88 28.72 15.31
CA GLY A 166 33.12 27.28 15.45
C GLY A 166 32.93 26.56 14.10
N GLN A 167 33.44 25.34 14.03
CA GLN A 167 33.21 24.48 12.90
C GLN A 167 31.73 24.04 12.88
N ILE A 168 31.09 24.12 11.73
CA ILE A 168 29.77 23.55 11.54
C ILE A 168 29.97 22.09 11.20
N ASP A 169 29.71 21.20 12.15
CA ASP A 169 29.65 19.76 11.91
C ASP A 169 28.22 19.42 11.46
N GLY A 170 28.04 19.23 10.16
CA GLY A 170 26.82 18.70 9.60
C GLY A 170 26.91 17.17 9.52
N LEU A 171 26.03 16.46 10.19
CA LEU A 171 25.78 15.07 9.88
C LEU A 171 25.06 15.02 8.53
N VAL A 172 25.80 14.62 7.51
CA VAL A 172 25.20 14.26 6.21
C VAL A 172 24.94 12.76 6.29
N ASP A 173 23.69 12.39 6.53
CA ASP A 173 23.26 11.01 6.32
C ASP A 173 23.15 10.79 4.80
N GLU A 174 24.20 10.25 4.21
CA GLU A 174 24.13 9.82 2.81
C GLU A 174 23.41 8.46 2.79
N PRO A 175 22.27 8.33 2.09
CA PRO A 175 21.68 7.03 1.88
C PRO A 175 22.68 6.18 1.09
N THR A 176 23.13 5.09 1.67
CA THR A 176 23.94 4.07 0.98
C THR A 176 23.14 3.56 -0.20
N GLY A 177 23.64 3.83 -1.43
CA GLY A 177 23.08 3.41 -2.70
C GLY A 177 23.04 1.89 -2.90
#